data_ee899b0fa2e9850a43910d09a75a61fa
#
_entry.id   ee899b0fa2e9850a43910d09a75a61fa
#
_cell.length_a   1.000
_cell.length_b   1.000
_cell.length_c   1.000
_cell.angle_alpha   90.00
_cell.angle_beta   90.00
_cell.angle_gamma   90.00
#
_symmetry.space_group_name_H-M   'P 1'
#
loop_
_entity.id
_entity.type
_entity.pdbx_description
1 polymer ?
#
loop_
_entity_poly.entity_id
_entity_poly.type
_entity_poly.pdbx_seq_one_letter_code
_entity_poly.pdbx_strand_id
1 'polypeptide(L)'
;GRAEIAPLLKCGLEIVEQIPDVSTVLVPVGGGGLISGVATAMKRLRPDARVVGVEPELAADLAEGFAAGSRVTWSTDLTTRTIADGLRGASVGERNWEHIRTYVDEIVTVSEDAIHASMGQIAERCRVVAEPSGAVAAAAYLEHGLDLPGGTTVAIVSGGNVDPKLLASALG
;
A
#
# COMPACT_ATOMS: atom_id res chain seq x y z
N GLY A 1 -5.57 13.57 16.04
CA GLY A 1 -5.50 13.53 14.58
C GLY A 1 -4.26 14.07 13.90
N ARG A 2 -3.72 15.24 14.27
CA ARG A 2 -2.41 15.68 13.75
C ARG A 2 -1.26 14.82 14.27
N ALA A 3 -1.39 14.25 15.45
CA ALA A 3 -0.37 13.41 16.07
C ALA A 3 -0.23 12.02 15.43
N GLU A 4 -1.26 11.53 14.73
CA GLU A 4 -1.27 10.17 14.17
C GLU A 4 -0.67 10.11 12.75
N ILE A 5 -0.75 11.19 11.97
CA ILE A 5 -0.18 11.26 10.61
C ILE A 5 1.29 11.69 10.66
N ALA A 6 1.69 12.49 11.64
CA ALA A 6 3.05 13.03 11.72
C ALA A 6 4.17 11.97 11.72
N PRO A 7 4.09 10.83 12.45
CA PRO A 7 5.09 9.77 12.36
C PRO A 7 5.16 9.13 10.96
N LEU A 8 4.04 9.05 10.25
CA LEU A 8 3.92 8.39 8.95
C LEU A 8 4.42 9.28 7.79
N LEU A 9 4.51 10.60 7.99
CA LEU A 9 5.24 11.51 7.10
C LEU A 9 6.71 11.11 6.96
N LYS A 10 7.31 10.57 8.04
CA LYS A 10 8.73 10.22 8.07
C LYS A 10 9.10 9.24 6.97
N CYS A 11 8.28 8.23 6.72
CA CYS A 11 8.52 7.28 5.63
C CYS A 11 8.63 7.99 4.27
N GLY A 12 7.72 8.90 3.95
CA GLY A 12 7.77 9.66 2.70
C GLY A 12 8.97 10.62 2.62
N LEU A 13 9.38 11.21 3.75
CA LEU A 13 10.59 12.05 3.82
C LEU A 13 11.86 11.23 3.55
N GLU A 14 11.97 10.06 4.17
CA GLU A 14 13.10 9.14 3.98
C GLU A 14 13.18 8.62 2.54
N ILE A 15 12.04 8.34 1.88
CA ILE A 15 12.02 7.94 0.47
C ILE A 15 12.63 9.05 -0.40
N VAL A 16 12.21 10.30 -0.23
CA VAL A 16 12.74 11.42 -1.03
C VAL A 16 14.23 11.67 -0.76
N GLU A 17 14.67 11.51 0.49
CA GLU A 17 16.06 11.68 0.87
C GLU A 17 16.96 10.59 0.26
N GLN A 18 16.51 9.34 0.31
CA GLN A 18 17.29 8.19 -0.16
C GLN A 18 17.19 7.96 -1.67
N ILE A 19 16.08 8.36 -2.30
CA ILE A 19 15.79 8.15 -3.71
C ILE A 19 15.31 9.47 -4.33
N PRO A 20 16.22 10.41 -4.60
CA PRO A 20 15.85 11.75 -5.09
C PRO A 20 15.15 11.77 -6.46
N ASP A 21 15.32 10.70 -7.27
CA ASP A 21 14.71 10.52 -8.59
C ASP A 21 13.43 9.64 -8.56
N VAL A 22 12.86 9.41 -7.37
CA VAL A 22 11.62 8.63 -7.23
C VAL A 22 10.52 9.24 -8.08
N SER A 23 9.91 8.40 -8.93
CA SER A 23 8.82 8.78 -9.82
C SER A 23 7.46 8.20 -9.41
N THR A 24 7.47 7.05 -8.71
CA THR A 24 6.24 6.40 -8.24
C THR A 24 6.47 5.76 -6.87
N VAL A 25 5.50 5.88 -5.98
CA VAL A 25 5.48 5.18 -4.69
C VAL A 25 4.21 4.37 -4.57
N LEU A 26 4.35 3.06 -4.36
CA LEU A 26 3.26 2.11 -4.12
C LEU A 26 3.12 1.90 -2.61
N VAL A 27 1.93 2.13 -2.08
CA VAL A 27 1.68 2.13 -0.62
C VAL A 27 0.53 1.20 -0.29
N PRO A 28 0.70 0.19 0.59
CA PRO A 28 -0.39 -0.67 1.01
C PRO A 28 -1.40 0.12 1.85
N VAL A 29 -2.70 -0.12 1.65
CA VAL A 29 -3.77 0.61 2.33
C VAL A 29 -4.67 -0.31 3.12
N GLY A 30 -4.85 0.02 4.40
CA GLY A 30 -5.93 -0.43 5.27
C GLY A 30 -6.68 0.81 5.78
N GLY A 31 -6.50 1.21 7.05
CA GLY A 31 -7.13 2.43 7.60
C GLY A 31 -6.66 3.77 7.01
N GLY A 32 -5.76 3.76 6.03
CA GLY A 32 -5.32 4.93 5.26
C GLY A 32 -4.26 5.82 5.95
N GLY A 33 -3.77 5.45 7.14
CA GLY A 33 -2.79 6.27 7.87
C GLY A 33 -1.45 6.40 7.13
N LEU A 34 -0.86 5.26 6.73
CA LEU A 34 0.44 5.21 6.06
C LEU A 34 0.42 6.03 4.76
N ILE A 35 -0.54 5.73 3.87
CA ILE A 35 -0.64 6.43 2.59
C ILE A 35 -0.90 7.93 2.75
N SER A 36 -1.68 8.35 3.75
CA SER A 36 -1.92 9.77 4.04
C SER A 36 -0.62 10.50 4.37
N GLY A 37 0.23 9.89 5.20
CA GLY A 37 1.53 10.43 5.56
C GLY A 37 2.48 10.47 4.36
N VAL A 38 2.67 9.34 3.69
CA VAL A 38 3.56 9.23 2.52
C VAL A 38 3.13 10.20 1.43
N ALA A 39 1.85 10.19 1.03
CA ALA A 39 1.35 11.07 -0.03
C ALA A 39 1.53 12.55 0.30
N THR A 40 1.26 12.95 1.55
CA THR A 40 1.48 14.33 1.98
C THR A 40 2.95 14.75 1.85
N ALA A 41 3.90 13.90 2.26
CA ALA A 41 5.33 14.19 2.14
C ALA A 41 5.76 14.23 0.67
N MET A 42 5.37 13.22 -0.11
CA MET A 42 5.71 13.12 -1.54
C MET A 42 5.22 14.34 -2.31
N LYS A 43 3.94 14.68 -2.23
CA LYS A 43 3.39 15.80 -3.00
C LYS A 43 3.93 17.17 -2.59
N ARG A 44 4.48 17.30 -1.40
CA ARG A 44 5.15 18.53 -0.96
C ARG A 44 6.59 18.65 -1.44
N LEU A 45 7.30 17.55 -1.56
CA LEU A 45 8.73 17.52 -1.90
C LEU A 45 9.00 17.10 -3.34
N ARG A 46 8.15 16.25 -3.89
CA ARG A 46 8.20 15.72 -5.27
C ARG A 46 6.80 15.73 -5.86
N PRO A 47 6.23 16.89 -6.21
CA PRO A 47 4.85 17.01 -6.67
C PRO A 47 4.56 16.22 -7.95
N ASP A 48 5.56 15.98 -8.78
CA ASP A 48 5.45 15.20 -10.03
C ASP A 48 5.47 13.69 -9.81
N ALA A 49 5.93 13.21 -8.62
CA ALA A 49 5.91 11.79 -8.32
C ALA A 49 4.48 11.28 -8.08
N ARG A 50 4.17 10.11 -8.65
CA ARG A 50 2.88 9.44 -8.43
C ARG A 50 2.86 8.73 -7.08
N VAL A 51 1.73 8.81 -6.41
CA VAL A 51 1.44 8.02 -5.20
C VAL A 51 0.24 7.14 -5.48
N VAL A 52 0.45 5.83 -5.48
CA VAL A 52 -0.55 4.81 -5.77
C VAL A 52 -0.84 4.01 -4.51
N GLY A 53 -2.09 4.01 -4.09
CA GLY A 53 -2.55 3.13 -3.02
C GLY A 53 -2.85 1.73 -3.55
N VAL A 54 -2.51 0.72 -2.77
CA VAL A 54 -2.75 -0.68 -3.15
C VAL A 54 -3.56 -1.38 -2.06
N GLU A 55 -4.67 -1.98 -2.45
CA GLU A 55 -5.52 -2.78 -1.57
C GLU A 55 -5.62 -4.24 -2.06
N PRO A 56 -5.86 -5.21 -1.15
CA PRO A 56 -6.35 -6.51 -1.56
C PRO A 56 -7.73 -6.40 -2.21
N GLU A 57 -8.01 -7.11 -3.29
CA GLU A 57 -9.33 -7.11 -3.94
C GLU A 57 -10.48 -7.53 -3.00
N LEU A 58 -10.17 -8.34 -1.98
CA LEU A 58 -11.13 -8.78 -0.97
C LEU A 58 -11.32 -7.78 0.20
N ALA A 59 -10.59 -6.65 0.19
CA ALA A 59 -10.73 -5.57 1.17
C ALA A 59 -10.46 -4.22 0.47
N ALA A 60 -11.27 -3.88 -0.53
CA ALA A 60 -11.08 -2.78 -1.48
C ALA A 60 -12.07 -1.63 -1.28
N ASP A 61 -12.39 -1.30 -0.02
CA ASP A 61 -13.32 -0.22 0.33
C ASP A 61 -12.82 1.16 -0.12
N LEU A 62 -11.52 1.39 -0.08
CA LEU A 62 -10.95 2.63 -0.57
C LEU A 62 -11.01 2.72 -2.10
N ALA A 63 -10.72 1.65 -2.83
CA ALA A 63 -10.77 1.65 -4.29
C ALA A 63 -12.19 2.00 -4.79
N GLU A 64 -13.22 1.38 -4.19
CA GLU A 64 -14.61 1.72 -4.47
C GLU A 64 -14.93 3.18 -4.12
N GLY A 65 -14.54 3.62 -2.93
CA GLY A 65 -14.78 4.98 -2.45
C GLY A 65 -14.05 6.03 -3.29
N PHE A 66 -12.82 5.76 -3.70
CA PHE A 66 -12.01 6.67 -4.53
C PHE A 66 -12.65 6.88 -5.91
N ALA A 67 -13.12 5.80 -6.53
CA ALA A 67 -13.86 5.85 -7.80
C ALA A 67 -15.21 6.58 -7.66
N ALA A 68 -15.91 6.40 -6.53
CA ALA A 68 -17.19 7.06 -6.25
C ALA A 68 -17.04 8.52 -5.77
N GLY A 69 -15.83 8.97 -5.43
CA GLY A 69 -15.58 10.30 -4.85
C GLY A 69 -16.08 10.47 -3.41
N SER A 70 -16.41 9.38 -2.72
CA SER A 70 -16.93 9.40 -1.35
C SER A 70 -16.45 8.18 -0.56
N ARG A 71 -16.21 8.36 0.73
CA ARG A 71 -15.78 7.28 1.60
C ARG A 71 -16.83 6.18 1.70
N VAL A 72 -16.42 4.94 1.43
CA VAL A 72 -17.28 3.74 1.50
C VAL A 72 -16.90 2.92 2.75
N THR A 73 -17.85 2.17 3.26
CA THR A 73 -17.66 1.23 4.38
C THR A 73 -18.16 -0.14 3.97
N TRP A 74 -17.27 -1.12 4.01
CA TRP A 74 -17.60 -2.52 3.81
C TRP A 74 -17.91 -3.21 5.13
N SER A 75 -18.67 -4.32 5.08
CA SER A 75 -18.83 -5.15 6.27
C SER A 75 -17.53 -5.89 6.59
N THR A 76 -17.28 -6.13 7.88
CA THR A 76 -16.09 -6.87 8.32
C THR A 76 -16.05 -8.30 7.78
N ASP A 77 -17.22 -8.92 7.53
CA ASP A 77 -17.31 -10.25 6.92
C ASP A 77 -16.73 -10.29 5.50
N LEU A 78 -16.75 -9.15 4.79
CA LEU A 78 -16.14 -9.03 3.47
C LEU A 78 -14.63 -8.85 3.59
N THR A 79 -14.18 -7.92 4.41
CA THR A 79 -12.75 -7.55 4.49
C THR A 79 -11.88 -8.60 5.18
N THR A 80 -12.46 -9.47 6.03
CA THR A 80 -11.73 -10.56 6.69
C THR A 80 -11.35 -11.73 5.78
N ARG A 81 -11.82 -11.73 4.53
CA ARG A 81 -11.51 -12.80 3.55
C ARG A 81 -10.08 -12.72 3.00
N THR A 82 -9.47 -11.55 2.99
CA THR A 82 -8.09 -11.40 2.53
C THR A 82 -7.09 -12.04 3.49
N ILE A 83 -5.97 -12.59 2.96
CA ILE A 83 -4.82 -13.03 3.76
C ILE A 83 -4.06 -11.86 4.38
N ALA A 84 -4.19 -10.66 3.82
CA ALA A 84 -3.54 -9.44 4.31
C ALA A 84 -4.27 -8.90 5.56
N ASP A 85 -4.08 -9.55 6.69
CA ASP A 85 -4.82 -9.31 7.93
C ASP A 85 -4.66 -7.89 8.50
N GLY A 86 -3.50 -7.26 8.31
CA GLY A 86 -3.26 -5.86 8.69
C GLY A 86 -4.01 -4.84 7.84
N LEU A 87 -4.65 -5.27 6.74
CA LEU A 87 -5.39 -4.39 5.82
C LEU A 87 -6.90 -4.62 5.84
N ARG A 88 -7.43 -5.40 6.79
CA ARG A 88 -8.85 -5.77 6.93
C ARG A 88 -9.73 -4.64 7.49
N GLY A 89 -9.34 -3.38 7.33
CA GLY A 89 -10.16 -2.25 7.74
C GLY A 89 -11.51 -2.22 7.01
N ALA A 90 -12.57 -1.86 7.71
CA ALA A 90 -13.90 -1.74 7.09
C ALA A 90 -14.06 -0.42 6.30
N SER A 91 -13.25 0.57 6.60
CA SER A 91 -13.15 1.82 5.83
C SER A 91 -11.92 2.61 6.27
N VAL A 92 -11.42 3.47 5.38
CA VAL A 92 -10.39 4.45 5.76
C VAL A 92 -10.94 5.48 6.75
N GLY A 93 -10.08 5.99 7.64
CA GLY A 93 -10.46 7.02 8.60
C GLY A 93 -10.87 8.33 7.91
N GLU A 94 -11.82 9.09 8.49
CA GLU A 94 -12.33 10.35 7.90
C GLU A 94 -11.21 11.34 7.57
N ARG A 95 -10.26 11.52 8.48
CA ARG A 95 -9.13 12.45 8.29
C ARG A 95 -8.16 11.93 7.24
N ASN A 96 -7.97 10.61 7.18
CA ASN A 96 -7.14 9.98 6.17
C ASN A 96 -7.74 10.15 4.78
N TRP A 97 -9.07 10.03 4.66
CA TRP A 97 -9.80 10.28 3.43
C TRP A 97 -9.52 11.67 2.83
N GLU A 98 -9.51 12.71 3.66
CA GLU A 98 -9.21 14.07 3.21
C GLU A 98 -7.79 14.21 2.61
N HIS A 99 -6.82 13.52 3.20
CA HIS A 99 -5.46 13.48 2.65
C HIS A 99 -5.38 12.64 1.37
N ILE A 100 -6.03 11.46 1.38
CA ILE A 100 -6.03 10.55 0.24
C ILE A 100 -6.61 11.22 -0.99
N ARG A 101 -7.81 11.76 -0.91
CA ARG A 101 -8.46 12.43 -2.05
C ARG A 101 -7.72 13.66 -2.56
N THR A 102 -6.81 14.22 -1.75
CA THR A 102 -6.05 15.43 -2.09
C THR A 102 -4.68 15.10 -2.71
N TYR A 103 -4.04 14.04 -2.25
CA TYR A 103 -2.63 13.77 -2.53
C TYR A 103 -2.35 12.42 -3.18
N VAL A 104 -3.32 11.51 -3.26
CA VAL A 104 -3.15 10.21 -3.91
C VAL A 104 -3.62 10.31 -5.36
N ASP A 105 -2.86 9.74 -6.28
CA ASP A 105 -3.16 9.82 -7.70
C ASP A 105 -4.06 8.68 -8.17
N GLU A 106 -3.92 7.50 -7.56
CA GLU A 106 -4.62 6.28 -8.00
C GLU A 106 -4.73 5.27 -6.86
N ILE A 107 -5.76 4.44 -6.92
CA ILE A 107 -5.91 3.24 -6.08
C ILE A 107 -6.06 2.04 -6.99
N VAL A 108 -5.26 1.01 -6.75
CA VAL A 108 -5.32 -0.27 -7.47
C VAL A 108 -5.57 -1.41 -6.49
N THR A 109 -6.08 -2.53 -6.99
CA THR A 109 -6.30 -3.74 -6.21
C THR A 109 -5.43 -4.88 -6.71
N VAL A 110 -5.10 -5.82 -5.85
CA VAL A 110 -4.31 -7.01 -6.17
C VAL A 110 -5.00 -8.27 -5.66
N SER A 111 -4.80 -9.37 -6.39
CA SER A 111 -5.35 -10.66 -6.00
C SER A 111 -4.62 -11.28 -4.80
N GLU A 112 -5.29 -12.22 -4.11
CA GLU A 112 -4.69 -12.98 -3.01
C GLU A 112 -3.48 -13.81 -3.49
N ASP A 113 -3.57 -14.39 -4.69
CA ASP A 113 -2.49 -15.16 -5.30
C ASP A 113 -1.26 -14.28 -5.59
N ALA A 114 -1.46 -13.05 -6.07
CA ALA A 114 -0.37 -12.10 -6.29
C ALA A 114 0.30 -11.68 -4.98
N ILE A 115 -0.49 -11.46 -3.91
CA ILE A 115 0.04 -11.15 -2.58
C ILE A 115 0.93 -12.30 -2.10
N HIS A 116 0.42 -13.53 -2.17
CA HIS A 116 1.14 -14.73 -1.75
C HIS A 116 2.44 -14.91 -2.56
N ALA A 117 2.37 -14.81 -3.88
CA ALA A 117 3.53 -14.93 -4.77
C ALA A 117 4.58 -13.84 -4.48
N SER A 118 4.14 -12.60 -4.19
CA SER A 118 5.06 -11.49 -3.92
C SER A 118 5.83 -11.68 -2.61
N MET A 119 5.27 -12.33 -1.60
CA MET A 119 6.00 -12.70 -0.37
C MET A 119 7.22 -13.56 -0.69
N GLY A 120 7.06 -14.59 -1.50
CA GLY A 120 8.16 -15.46 -1.96
C GLY A 120 9.21 -14.68 -2.73
N GLN A 121 8.80 -13.85 -3.68
CA GLN A 121 9.72 -13.05 -4.48
C GLN A 121 10.51 -12.02 -3.66
N ILE A 122 9.88 -11.37 -2.68
CA ILE A 122 10.57 -10.45 -1.75
C ILE A 122 11.63 -11.23 -0.95
N ALA A 123 11.26 -12.38 -0.40
CA ALA A 123 12.19 -13.20 0.37
C ALA A 123 13.38 -13.69 -0.48
N GLU A 124 13.11 -14.18 -1.69
CA GLU A 124 14.14 -14.72 -2.58
C GLU A 124 15.06 -13.65 -3.17
N ARG A 125 14.51 -12.51 -3.58
CA ARG A 125 15.27 -11.48 -4.31
C ARG A 125 15.86 -10.43 -3.39
N CYS A 126 15.11 -10.01 -2.36
CA CYS A 126 15.52 -8.93 -1.46
C CYS A 126 16.11 -9.44 -0.15
N ARG A 127 15.96 -10.73 0.18
CA ARG A 127 16.35 -11.32 1.48
C ARG A 127 15.63 -10.66 2.66
N VAL A 128 14.39 -10.22 2.41
CA VAL A 128 13.51 -9.59 3.40
C VAL A 128 12.30 -10.47 3.63
N VAL A 129 11.90 -10.64 4.88
CA VAL A 129 10.67 -11.33 5.23
C VAL A 129 9.52 -10.32 5.23
N ALA A 130 8.52 -10.56 4.39
CA ALA A 130 7.29 -9.77 4.35
C ALA A 130 6.10 -10.62 4.79
N GLU A 131 5.21 -10.05 5.59
CA GLU A 131 3.87 -10.58 5.83
C GLU A 131 2.94 -10.26 4.63
N PRO A 132 1.78 -10.91 4.49
CA PRO A 132 0.86 -10.62 3.39
C PRO A 132 0.54 -9.13 3.24
N SER A 133 0.20 -8.44 4.33
CA SER A 133 -0.09 -7.01 4.34
C SER A 133 1.10 -6.14 3.88
N GLY A 134 2.31 -6.57 4.22
CA GLY A 134 3.55 -5.91 3.80
C GLY A 134 3.91 -6.16 2.33
N ALA A 135 3.41 -7.24 1.73
CA ALA A 135 3.73 -7.63 0.36
C ALA A 135 2.80 -7.00 -0.69
N VAL A 136 1.65 -6.45 -0.28
CA VAL A 136 0.60 -5.92 -1.18
C VAL A 136 1.12 -4.89 -2.18
N ALA A 137 1.96 -3.95 -1.76
CA ALA A 137 2.51 -2.95 -2.66
C ALA A 137 3.44 -3.55 -3.73
N ALA A 138 4.25 -4.54 -3.35
CA ALA A 138 5.10 -5.27 -4.29
C ALA A 138 4.27 -6.13 -5.25
N ALA A 139 3.16 -6.72 -4.79
CA ALA A 139 2.23 -7.47 -5.63
C ALA A 139 1.69 -6.61 -6.78
N ALA A 140 1.32 -5.36 -6.53
CA ALA A 140 0.86 -4.46 -7.58
C ALA A 140 1.93 -4.22 -8.67
N TYR A 141 3.18 -4.08 -8.29
CA TYR A 141 4.29 -3.93 -9.24
C TYR A 141 4.48 -5.17 -10.11
N LEU A 142 4.35 -6.36 -9.50
CA LEU A 142 4.61 -7.65 -10.16
C LEU A 142 3.44 -8.12 -11.03
N GLU A 143 2.19 -7.89 -10.59
CA GLU A 143 0.99 -8.38 -11.28
C GLU A 143 0.56 -7.45 -12.42
N HIS A 144 0.55 -6.16 -12.17
CA HIS A 144 -0.03 -5.23 -13.14
C HIS A 144 0.93 -4.78 -14.23
N GLY A 145 2.26 -5.09 -14.09
CA GLY A 145 3.21 -4.51 -15.04
C GLY A 145 2.89 -3.02 -15.25
N LEU A 146 2.54 -2.34 -14.13
CA LEU A 146 1.91 -1.03 -14.15
C LEU A 146 2.56 -0.20 -15.23
N ASP A 147 1.76 0.41 -16.10
CA ASP A 147 2.25 1.40 -17.06
C ASP A 147 2.75 2.62 -16.27
N LEU A 148 3.88 2.36 -15.57
CA LEU A 148 4.50 3.32 -14.68
C LEU A 148 5.30 4.30 -15.54
N PRO A 149 5.19 5.59 -15.28
CA PRO A 149 6.06 6.56 -15.92
C PRO A 149 7.50 6.16 -15.68
N GLY A 150 8.35 6.29 -16.72
CA GLY A 150 9.77 5.97 -16.61
C GLY A 150 10.41 6.63 -15.40
N GLY A 151 11.27 5.90 -14.68
CA GLY A 151 11.96 6.35 -13.47
C GLY A 151 11.90 5.33 -12.35
N THR A 152 12.35 5.72 -11.17
CA THR A 152 12.46 4.82 -10.02
C THR A 152 11.12 4.62 -9.32
N THR A 153 10.67 3.37 -9.19
CA THR A 153 9.47 2.99 -8.43
C THR A 153 9.86 2.42 -7.07
N VAL A 154 9.22 2.89 -6.03
CA VAL A 154 9.36 2.40 -4.65
C VAL A 154 8.09 1.67 -4.24
N ALA A 155 8.20 0.40 -3.85
CA ALA A 155 7.13 -0.36 -3.22
C ALA A 155 7.42 -0.48 -1.71
N ILE A 156 6.50 -0.03 -0.87
CA ILE A 156 6.68 -0.07 0.58
C ILE A 156 6.35 -1.46 1.12
N VAL A 157 7.34 -2.12 1.74
CA VAL A 157 7.13 -3.33 2.53
C VAL A 157 6.86 -2.92 3.97
N SER A 158 5.58 -2.95 4.38
CA SER A 158 5.12 -2.31 5.63
C SER A 158 5.14 -3.21 6.85
N GLY A 159 5.46 -4.49 6.71
CA GLY A 159 5.51 -5.43 7.84
C GLY A 159 6.04 -6.80 7.47
N GLY A 160 6.47 -7.56 8.50
CA GLY A 160 7.09 -8.88 8.34
C GLY A 160 6.71 -9.89 9.44
N ASN A 161 5.63 -9.63 10.21
CA ASN A 161 5.14 -10.55 11.24
C ASN A 161 4.29 -11.67 10.64
N VAL A 162 4.91 -12.59 9.93
CA VAL A 162 4.25 -13.65 9.16
C VAL A 162 4.30 -15.01 9.89
N ASP A 163 3.23 -15.81 9.75
CA ASP A 163 3.26 -17.22 10.15
C ASP A 163 4.32 -17.98 9.33
N PRO A 164 5.24 -18.71 9.99
CA PRO A 164 6.30 -19.46 9.29
C PRO A 164 5.79 -20.46 8.26
N LYS A 165 4.60 -21.07 8.47
CA LYS A 165 4.01 -21.99 7.52
C LYS A 165 3.51 -21.28 6.28
N LEU A 166 2.92 -20.10 6.44
CA LEU A 166 2.48 -19.28 5.34
C LEU A 166 3.68 -18.78 4.51
N LEU A 167 4.75 -18.35 5.17
CA LEU A 167 5.99 -17.98 4.47
C LEU A 167 6.59 -19.18 3.73
N ALA A 168 6.66 -20.35 4.36
CA ALA A 168 7.17 -21.55 3.72
C ALA A 168 6.35 -21.93 2.46
N SER A 169 5.02 -21.78 2.50
CA SER A 169 4.17 -22.05 1.33
C SER A 169 4.41 -21.05 0.17
N ALA A 170 4.86 -19.84 0.48
CA ALA A 170 5.18 -18.84 -0.54
C ALA A 170 6.56 -19.06 -1.19
N LEU A 171 7.41 -19.85 -0.54
CA LEU A 171 8.75 -20.21 -1.05
C LEU A 171 8.76 -21.50 -1.90
N GLY A 172 7.67 -22.26 -1.93
CA GLY A 172 7.52 -23.51 -2.71
C GLY A 172 7.82 -24.75 -1.91
#